data_c0d6b070bc9972ef0c15ec808e2b0e61
#
_entry.id   c0d6b070bc9972ef0c15ec808e2b0e61
#
_cell.length_a   1.000
_cell.length_b   1.000
_cell.length_c   1.000
_cell.angle_alpha   90.00
_cell.angle_beta   90.00
_cell.angle_gamma   90.00
#
_symmetry.space_group_name_H-M   'P 1'
#
loop_
_entity.id
_entity.type
_entity.pdbx_description
1 polymer ?
#
loop_
_entity_poly.entity_id
_entity_poly.type
_entity_poly.pdbx_seq_one_letter_code
_entity_poly.pdbx_strand_id
1 'polypeptide(L)'
;MRPVLVLDLDGTLALGDAPVLGYARAIETLAPYADGLTATVEAFLAEPGADARLRNAQDGYQAVQMLSEELGVDGALRNHAYALSRASLDVDLGDVRAPSGLAAALSELDAHRVLVTNSPRDGLDTLLGHLGVADLVDEIRTDAGKPRGMRPLLVGLLDDHGIAADPARLLSVGDIWANELAPALELGCATAYVDTFDRQQGPAHVRARTLPELYPAIREWARHPAEFVRAHPLPAGVPAGTATERPGLDI
;
A
#
# COMPACT_ATOMS: atom_id res chain seq x y z
N MET A 1 20.14 15.42 -9.09
CA MET A 1 19.09 14.49 -9.52
C MET A 1 17.91 14.63 -8.57
N ARG A 2 16.69 14.66 -9.13
CA ARG A 2 15.45 14.77 -8.35
C ARG A 2 15.23 13.46 -7.58
N PRO A 3 14.88 13.46 -6.29
CA PRO A 3 14.59 12.23 -5.56
C PRO A 3 13.28 11.60 -6.05
N VAL A 4 13.10 10.30 -5.79
CA VAL A 4 11.94 9.51 -6.23
C VAL A 4 11.11 9.11 -5.02
N LEU A 5 9.85 9.53 -5.01
CA LEU A 5 8.87 9.16 -3.99
C LEU A 5 7.96 8.06 -4.55
N VAL A 6 8.05 6.89 -3.99
CA VAL A 6 7.17 5.76 -4.30
C VAL A 6 6.04 5.71 -3.28
N LEU A 7 4.82 5.71 -3.78
CA LEU A 7 3.59 5.77 -2.98
C LEU A 7 2.73 4.56 -3.27
N ASP A 8 2.26 3.89 -2.25
CA ASP A 8 1.18 2.92 -2.35
C ASP A 8 -0.17 3.63 -2.43
N LEU A 9 -1.22 2.92 -2.84
CA LEU A 9 -2.58 3.43 -3.04
C LEU A 9 -3.50 3.13 -1.86
N ASP A 10 -3.89 1.86 -1.73
CA ASP A 10 -4.95 1.42 -0.81
C ASP A 10 -4.42 1.40 0.64
N GLY A 11 -5.08 2.10 1.56
CA GLY A 11 -4.58 2.28 2.93
C GLY A 11 -3.55 3.40 3.09
N THR A 12 -3.00 3.92 1.99
CA THR A 12 -1.98 4.99 1.97
C THR A 12 -2.53 6.29 1.39
N LEU A 13 -2.82 6.35 0.08
CA LEU A 13 -3.41 7.53 -0.58
C LEU A 13 -4.93 7.49 -0.64
N ALA A 14 -5.51 6.30 -0.67
CA ALA A 14 -6.95 6.05 -0.68
C ALA A 14 -7.36 5.40 0.64
N LEU A 15 -8.11 6.13 1.45
CA LEU A 15 -8.66 5.67 2.73
C LEU A 15 -10.16 5.39 2.57
N GLY A 16 -10.67 4.45 3.34
CA GLY A 16 -12.07 4.06 3.36
C GLY A 16 -12.25 2.55 3.15
N ASP A 17 -13.38 2.03 3.59
CA ASP A 17 -13.63 0.60 3.65
C ASP A 17 -14.44 0.09 2.44
N ALA A 18 -15.07 0.99 1.68
CA ALA A 18 -15.94 0.63 0.55
C ALA A 18 -15.27 -0.28 -0.49
N PRO A 19 -14.01 -0.08 -0.91
CA PRO A 19 -13.35 -0.96 -1.88
C PRO A 19 -13.16 -2.38 -1.35
N VAL A 20 -12.76 -2.53 -0.10
CA VAL A 20 -12.59 -3.85 0.57
C VAL A 20 -13.93 -4.56 0.69
N LEU A 21 -14.96 -3.84 1.18
CA LEU A 21 -16.31 -4.39 1.31
C LEU A 21 -16.93 -4.71 -0.06
N GLY A 22 -16.62 -3.93 -1.09
CA GLY A 22 -16.97 -4.21 -2.47
C GLY A 22 -16.39 -5.54 -2.96
N TYR A 23 -15.13 -5.82 -2.62
CA TYR A 23 -14.47 -7.08 -2.94
C TYR A 23 -15.12 -8.26 -2.21
N ALA A 24 -15.40 -8.14 -0.91
CA ALA A 24 -16.10 -9.18 -0.14
C ALA A 24 -17.49 -9.48 -0.72
N ARG A 25 -18.29 -8.45 -1.04
CA ARG A 25 -19.61 -8.60 -1.68
C ARG A 25 -19.53 -9.26 -3.05
N ALA A 26 -18.50 -8.94 -3.86
CA ALA A 26 -18.31 -9.58 -5.15
C ALA A 26 -18.04 -11.08 -4.99
N ILE A 27 -17.26 -11.49 -3.97
CA ILE A 27 -17.06 -12.92 -3.65
C ILE A 27 -18.38 -13.56 -3.26
N GLU A 28 -19.16 -12.98 -2.34
CA GLU A 28 -20.47 -13.53 -1.94
C GLU A 28 -21.42 -13.68 -3.14
N THR A 29 -21.39 -12.73 -4.06
CA THR A 29 -22.21 -12.77 -5.28
C THR A 29 -21.81 -13.93 -6.19
N LEU A 30 -20.52 -14.18 -6.38
CA LEU A 30 -19.99 -15.23 -7.25
C LEU A 30 -19.97 -16.60 -6.56
N ALA A 31 -19.90 -16.65 -5.24
CA ALA A 31 -19.86 -17.83 -4.40
C ALA A 31 -20.86 -17.71 -3.24
N PRO A 32 -22.17 -17.96 -3.47
CA PRO A 32 -23.19 -17.81 -2.44
C PRO A 32 -22.98 -18.65 -1.17
N TYR A 33 -22.13 -19.69 -1.23
CA TYR A 33 -21.73 -20.48 -0.06
C TYR A 33 -20.77 -19.73 0.88
N ALA A 34 -20.20 -18.59 0.44
CA ALA A 34 -19.38 -17.70 1.25
C ALA A 34 -20.21 -16.60 1.95
N ASP A 35 -21.50 -16.83 2.16
CA ASP A 35 -22.41 -15.90 2.85
C ASP A 35 -21.87 -15.53 4.25
N GLY A 36 -21.99 -14.24 4.60
CA GLY A 36 -21.48 -13.67 5.85
C GLY A 36 -20.03 -13.21 5.81
N LEU A 37 -19.31 -13.39 4.67
CA LEU A 37 -17.94 -12.90 4.49
C LEU A 37 -17.87 -11.38 4.68
N THR A 38 -18.76 -10.63 4.02
CA THR A 38 -18.79 -9.15 4.10
C THR A 38 -18.98 -8.68 5.54
N ALA A 39 -19.94 -9.26 6.27
CA ALA A 39 -20.20 -8.89 7.67
C ALA A 39 -18.99 -9.19 8.58
N THR A 40 -18.27 -10.29 8.33
CA THR A 40 -17.08 -10.64 9.11
C THR A 40 -15.93 -9.67 8.81
N VAL A 41 -15.75 -9.27 7.56
CA VAL A 41 -14.74 -8.27 7.17
C VAL A 41 -15.08 -6.90 7.74
N GLU A 42 -16.35 -6.49 7.72
CA GLU A 42 -16.80 -5.23 8.32
C GLU A 42 -16.51 -5.20 9.83
N ALA A 43 -16.76 -6.30 10.54
CA ALA A 43 -16.41 -6.42 11.95
C ALA A 43 -14.90 -6.33 12.20
N PHE A 44 -14.08 -6.93 11.32
CA PHE A 44 -12.62 -6.81 11.39
C PHE A 44 -12.15 -5.36 11.19
N LEU A 45 -12.71 -4.64 10.20
CA LEU A 45 -12.34 -3.24 9.94
C LEU A 45 -12.69 -2.33 11.12
N ALA A 46 -13.83 -2.61 11.78
CA ALA A 46 -14.24 -1.88 12.99
C ALA A 46 -13.35 -2.18 14.21
N GLU A 47 -12.93 -3.44 14.39
CA GLU A 47 -12.10 -3.89 15.52
C GLU A 47 -11.08 -4.95 15.07
N PRO A 48 -9.90 -4.54 14.56
CA PRO A 48 -8.90 -5.43 13.95
C PRO A 48 -8.21 -6.43 14.90
N GLY A 49 -8.70 -6.64 16.08
CA GLY A 49 -8.17 -7.60 17.06
C GLY A 49 -9.20 -8.58 17.57
N ALA A 50 -10.48 -8.36 17.27
CA ALA A 50 -11.58 -9.14 17.82
C ALA A 50 -11.61 -10.60 17.32
N ASP A 51 -11.31 -10.84 16.04
CA ASP A 51 -11.27 -12.18 15.46
C ASP A 51 -9.85 -12.76 15.47
N ALA A 52 -9.67 -13.83 16.25
CA ALA A 52 -8.37 -14.50 16.37
C ALA A 52 -7.87 -15.10 15.05
N ARG A 53 -8.75 -15.45 14.11
CA ARG A 53 -8.40 -15.94 12.77
C ARG A 53 -7.68 -14.87 11.96
N LEU A 54 -8.07 -13.60 12.15
CA LEU A 54 -7.58 -12.45 11.40
C LEU A 54 -6.45 -11.68 12.11
N ARG A 55 -5.91 -12.20 13.23
CA ARG A 55 -4.83 -11.52 13.97
C ARG A 55 -3.61 -11.20 13.10
N ASN A 56 -3.39 -11.96 12.04
CA ASN A 56 -2.26 -11.80 11.13
C ASN A 56 -2.65 -11.03 9.85
N ALA A 57 -3.92 -10.68 9.65
CA ALA A 57 -4.32 -9.85 8.53
C ALA A 57 -3.72 -8.45 8.67
N GLN A 58 -3.06 -7.99 7.62
CA GLN A 58 -2.36 -6.71 7.62
C GLN A 58 -3.33 -5.57 7.29
N ASP A 59 -4.30 -5.87 6.43
CA ASP A 59 -5.34 -4.97 5.98
C ASP A 59 -6.67 -5.72 5.74
N GLY A 60 -7.67 -5.00 5.27
CA GLY A 60 -8.96 -5.57 4.94
C GLY A 60 -8.93 -6.52 3.73
N TYR A 61 -8.09 -6.28 2.74
CA TYR A 61 -7.95 -7.17 1.56
C TYR A 61 -7.39 -8.52 1.97
N GLN A 62 -6.39 -8.54 2.84
CA GLN A 62 -5.84 -9.79 3.36
C GLN A 62 -6.86 -10.51 4.26
N ALA A 63 -7.69 -9.77 5.02
CA ALA A 63 -8.79 -10.38 5.77
C ALA A 63 -9.79 -11.07 4.84
N VAL A 64 -10.20 -10.43 3.73
CA VAL A 64 -11.06 -11.04 2.70
C VAL A 64 -10.41 -12.30 2.14
N GLN A 65 -9.13 -12.24 1.80
CA GLN A 65 -8.40 -13.40 1.26
C GLN A 65 -8.41 -14.56 2.25
N MET A 66 -7.98 -14.34 3.49
CA MET A 66 -7.88 -15.40 4.51
C MET A 66 -9.24 -16.06 4.78
N LEU A 67 -10.31 -15.26 4.93
CA LEU A 67 -11.65 -15.78 5.18
C LEU A 67 -12.21 -16.52 3.97
N SER A 68 -12.02 -16.00 2.76
CA SER A 68 -12.51 -16.65 1.55
C SER A 68 -11.77 -17.96 1.26
N GLU A 69 -10.47 -18.05 1.58
CA GLU A 69 -9.69 -19.31 1.53
C GLU A 69 -10.24 -20.34 2.52
N GLU A 70 -10.51 -19.94 3.76
CA GLU A 70 -11.13 -20.79 4.78
C GLU A 70 -12.48 -21.34 4.32
N LEU A 71 -13.25 -20.54 3.58
CA LEU A 71 -14.55 -20.94 2.99
C LEU A 71 -14.41 -21.78 1.71
N GLY A 72 -13.17 -22.02 1.23
CA GLY A 72 -12.91 -22.83 0.04
C GLY A 72 -13.10 -22.11 -1.29
N VAL A 73 -13.11 -20.77 -1.29
CA VAL A 73 -13.15 -19.95 -2.52
C VAL A 73 -11.78 -20.03 -3.19
N ASP A 74 -11.76 -20.47 -4.46
CA ASP A 74 -10.50 -20.60 -5.20
C ASP A 74 -9.91 -19.24 -5.63
N GLY A 75 -8.60 -19.23 -5.99
CA GLY A 75 -7.88 -18.02 -6.36
C GLY A 75 -8.42 -17.36 -7.64
N ALA A 76 -8.88 -18.15 -8.62
CA ALA A 76 -9.40 -17.60 -9.87
C ALA A 76 -10.71 -16.81 -9.64
N LEU A 77 -11.57 -17.34 -8.77
CA LEU A 77 -12.80 -16.65 -8.38
C LEU A 77 -12.49 -15.38 -7.59
N ARG A 78 -11.54 -15.45 -6.64
CA ARG A 78 -11.09 -14.26 -5.88
C ARG A 78 -10.56 -13.16 -6.81
N ASN A 79 -9.70 -13.53 -7.77
CA ASN A 79 -9.15 -12.57 -8.75
C ASN A 79 -10.25 -11.93 -9.60
N HIS A 80 -11.23 -12.73 -10.03
CA HIS A 80 -12.37 -12.20 -10.79
C HIS A 80 -13.23 -11.25 -9.94
N ALA A 81 -13.54 -11.61 -8.70
CA ALA A 81 -14.27 -10.76 -7.76
C ALA A 81 -13.53 -9.45 -7.48
N TYR A 82 -12.20 -9.52 -7.34
CA TYR A 82 -11.37 -8.33 -7.15
C TYR A 82 -11.46 -7.39 -8.36
N ALA A 83 -11.28 -7.90 -9.58
CA ALA A 83 -11.39 -7.11 -10.79
C ALA A 83 -12.76 -6.44 -10.92
N LEU A 84 -13.85 -7.16 -10.63
CA LEU A 84 -15.21 -6.60 -10.60
C LEU A 84 -15.36 -5.48 -9.57
N SER A 85 -14.83 -5.67 -8.36
CA SER A 85 -14.89 -4.65 -7.31
C SER A 85 -14.12 -3.38 -7.69
N ARG A 86 -12.97 -3.53 -8.36
CA ARG A 86 -12.18 -2.36 -8.82
C ARG A 86 -12.90 -1.62 -9.96
N ALA A 87 -13.47 -2.33 -10.93
CA ALA A 87 -14.26 -1.72 -12.00
C ALA A 87 -15.50 -0.96 -11.47
N SER A 88 -16.09 -1.39 -10.35
CA SER A 88 -17.23 -0.69 -9.75
C SER A 88 -16.89 0.68 -9.17
N LEU A 89 -15.62 0.98 -8.90
CA LEU A 89 -15.17 2.29 -8.41
C LEU A 89 -15.36 3.41 -9.44
N ASP A 90 -15.53 3.10 -10.72
CA ASP A 90 -15.92 4.08 -11.74
C ASP A 90 -17.34 4.62 -11.52
N VAL A 91 -18.19 3.89 -10.81
CA VAL A 91 -19.60 4.21 -10.61
C VAL A 91 -19.87 4.69 -9.16
N ASP A 92 -19.25 4.05 -8.18
CA ASP A 92 -19.46 4.35 -6.77
C ASP A 92 -18.15 4.20 -5.98
N LEU A 93 -17.65 5.31 -5.47
CA LEU A 93 -16.46 5.38 -4.64
C LEU A 93 -16.76 5.17 -3.13
N GLY A 94 -18.04 5.15 -2.75
CA GLY A 94 -18.45 4.96 -1.36
C GLY A 94 -17.82 5.99 -0.41
N ASP A 95 -17.15 5.51 0.63
CA ASP A 95 -16.47 6.34 1.65
C ASP A 95 -15.00 6.64 1.32
N VAL A 96 -14.55 6.34 0.10
CA VAL A 96 -13.16 6.58 -0.31
C VAL A 96 -12.81 8.06 -0.23
N ARG A 97 -11.70 8.36 0.41
CA ARG A 97 -11.21 9.73 0.61
C ARG A 97 -9.69 9.79 0.66
N ALA A 98 -9.15 10.94 0.31
CA ALA A 98 -7.74 11.23 0.50
C ALA A 98 -7.42 11.50 2.00
N PRO A 99 -6.20 11.17 2.47
CA PRO A 99 -5.68 11.70 3.72
C PRO A 99 -5.71 13.22 3.75
N SER A 100 -5.98 13.79 4.92
CA SER A 100 -6.07 15.25 5.06
C SER A 100 -4.78 15.94 4.59
N GLY A 101 -4.91 16.95 3.74
CA GLY A 101 -3.80 17.73 3.22
C GLY A 101 -2.93 17.04 2.17
N LEU A 102 -3.34 15.88 1.62
CA LEU A 102 -2.53 15.09 0.68
C LEU A 102 -2.10 15.92 -0.55
N ALA A 103 -3.04 16.56 -1.24
CA ALA A 103 -2.74 17.32 -2.45
C ALA A 103 -1.74 18.46 -2.18
N ALA A 104 -1.92 19.19 -1.08
CA ALA A 104 -0.98 20.23 -0.66
C ALA A 104 0.41 19.64 -0.36
N ALA A 105 0.47 18.54 0.40
CA ALA A 105 1.72 17.89 0.73
C ALA A 105 2.48 17.43 -0.52
N LEU A 106 1.81 16.80 -1.49
CA LEU A 106 2.44 16.34 -2.73
C LEU A 106 2.87 17.50 -3.64
N SER A 107 2.08 18.57 -3.75
CA SER A 107 2.39 19.70 -4.63
C SER A 107 3.64 20.48 -4.18
N GLU A 108 3.95 20.47 -2.88
CA GLU A 108 5.12 21.16 -2.31
C GLU A 108 6.42 20.35 -2.47
N LEU A 109 6.36 19.08 -2.87
CA LEU A 109 7.55 18.22 -2.94
C LEU A 109 8.28 18.37 -4.27
N ASP A 110 9.57 18.67 -4.20
CA ASP A 110 10.49 18.53 -5.33
C ASP A 110 11.01 17.08 -5.43
N ALA A 111 10.09 16.17 -5.74
CA ALA A 111 10.36 14.74 -5.93
C ALA A 111 9.57 14.22 -7.13
N HIS A 112 10.12 13.23 -7.86
CA HIS A 112 9.38 12.47 -8.86
C HIS A 112 8.47 11.47 -8.13
N ARG A 113 7.15 11.55 -8.35
CA ARG A 113 6.14 10.81 -7.59
C ARG A 113 5.61 9.66 -8.42
N VAL A 114 5.85 8.45 -7.95
CA VAL A 114 5.47 7.19 -8.59
C VAL A 114 4.43 6.50 -7.73
N LEU A 115 3.23 6.30 -8.26
CA LEU A 115 2.22 5.45 -7.65
C LEU A 115 2.50 4.00 -8.03
N VAL A 116 2.57 3.11 -7.05
CA VAL A 116 2.79 1.67 -7.25
C VAL A 116 1.70 0.88 -6.54
N THR A 117 0.80 0.27 -7.29
CA THR A 117 -0.35 -0.45 -6.74
C THR A 117 -0.52 -1.83 -7.36
N ASN A 118 -1.08 -2.77 -6.58
CA ASN A 118 -1.56 -4.07 -7.09
C ASN A 118 -2.88 -3.93 -7.85
N SER A 119 -3.56 -2.80 -7.72
CA SER A 119 -4.80 -2.55 -8.44
C SER A 119 -4.59 -2.50 -9.95
N PRO A 120 -5.54 -3.00 -10.75
CA PRO A 120 -5.54 -2.82 -12.19
C PRO A 120 -5.74 -1.34 -12.55
N ARG A 121 -5.55 -1.01 -13.83
CA ARG A 121 -5.74 0.35 -14.34
C ARG A 121 -7.20 0.80 -14.29
N ASP A 122 -8.13 -0.15 -14.42
CA ASP A 122 -9.56 0.14 -14.46
C ASP A 122 -10.03 0.85 -13.18
N GLY A 123 -10.78 1.93 -13.33
CA GLY A 123 -11.27 2.76 -12.21
C GLY A 123 -10.22 3.68 -11.57
N LEU A 124 -8.92 3.50 -11.87
CA LEU A 124 -7.87 4.23 -11.17
C LEU A 124 -7.87 5.73 -11.49
N ASP A 125 -8.10 6.12 -12.74
CA ASP A 125 -8.11 7.54 -13.13
C ASP A 125 -9.26 8.29 -12.46
N THR A 126 -10.45 7.68 -12.38
CA THR A 126 -11.60 8.19 -11.62
C THR A 126 -11.26 8.36 -10.15
N LEU A 127 -10.64 7.33 -9.55
CA LEU A 127 -10.22 7.35 -8.16
C LEU A 127 -9.20 8.46 -7.88
N LEU A 128 -8.13 8.59 -8.66
CA LEU A 128 -7.11 9.63 -8.48
C LEU A 128 -7.69 11.04 -8.67
N GLY A 129 -8.63 11.20 -9.60
CA GLY A 129 -9.39 12.44 -9.76
C GLY A 129 -10.21 12.79 -8.52
N HIS A 130 -10.93 11.81 -7.95
CA HIS A 130 -11.68 11.97 -6.70
C HIS A 130 -10.79 12.34 -5.50
N LEU A 131 -9.61 11.71 -5.41
CA LEU A 131 -8.63 12.01 -4.36
C LEU A 131 -7.94 13.38 -4.56
N GLY A 132 -8.11 14.02 -5.72
CA GLY A 132 -7.50 15.30 -6.05
C GLY A 132 -6.00 15.22 -6.30
N VAL A 133 -5.48 14.07 -6.74
CA VAL A 133 -4.04 13.84 -6.93
C VAL A 133 -3.66 13.39 -8.34
N ALA A 134 -4.59 13.33 -9.28
CA ALA A 134 -4.34 12.86 -10.64
C ALA A 134 -3.17 13.61 -11.34
N ASP A 135 -3.11 14.93 -11.20
CA ASP A 135 -2.05 15.77 -11.77
C ASP A 135 -0.79 15.86 -10.87
N LEU A 136 -0.82 15.22 -9.71
CA LEU A 136 0.27 15.25 -8.72
C LEU A 136 1.11 13.97 -8.72
N VAL A 137 0.72 12.97 -9.49
CA VAL A 137 1.46 11.71 -9.70
C VAL A 137 2.15 11.80 -11.06
N ASP A 138 3.47 11.69 -11.08
CA ASP A 138 4.26 11.82 -12.31
C ASP A 138 4.27 10.50 -13.11
N GLU A 139 4.12 9.35 -12.43
CA GLU A 139 4.16 8.01 -13.00
C GLU A 139 3.23 7.05 -12.24
N ILE A 140 2.59 6.09 -12.95
CA ILE A 140 1.70 5.08 -12.37
C ILE A 140 2.14 3.70 -12.82
N ARG A 141 2.32 2.78 -11.86
CA ARG A 141 2.59 1.36 -12.04
C ARG A 141 1.45 0.56 -11.41
N THR A 142 0.59 0.00 -12.26
CA THR A 142 -0.52 -0.89 -11.88
C THR A 142 -0.08 -2.34 -11.97
N ASP A 143 -0.90 -3.25 -11.41
CA ASP A 143 -0.64 -4.69 -11.45
C ASP A 143 0.80 -5.03 -11.01
N ALA A 144 1.26 -4.32 -9.97
CA ALA A 144 2.67 -4.35 -9.56
C ALA A 144 3.12 -5.70 -8.99
N GLY A 145 2.19 -6.58 -8.61
CA GLY A 145 2.47 -7.90 -8.06
C GLY A 145 3.28 -7.87 -6.76
N LYS A 146 3.02 -6.85 -5.91
CA LYS A 146 3.67 -6.75 -4.60
C LYS A 146 3.28 -7.92 -3.69
N PRO A 147 4.21 -8.44 -2.89
CA PRO A 147 5.59 -8.01 -2.65
C PRO A 147 6.60 -8.44 -3.72
N ARG A 148 6.36 -9.53 -4.47
CA ARG A 148 7.36 -10.12 -5.39
C ARG A 148 7.78 -9.17 -6.51
N GLY A 149 6.84 -8.42 -7.07
CA GLY A 149 7.09 -7.44 -8.13
C GLY A 149 7.76 -6.15 -7.66
N MET A 150 7.72 -5.86 -6.36
CA MET A 150 8.21 -4.57 -5.84
C MET A 150 9.70 -4.39 -6.00
N ARG A 151 10.51 -5.39 -5.61
CA ARG A 151 11.97 -5.29 -5.70
C ARG A 151 12.48 -5.01 -7.12
N PRO A 152 12.12 -5.78 -8.17
CA PRO A 152 12.55 -5.47 -9.54
C PRO A 152 12.05 -4.10 -10.03
N LEU A 153 10.85 -3.67 -9.63
CA LEU A 153 10.32 -2.35 -9.95
C LEU A 153 11.18 -1.24 -9.33
N LEU A 154 11.54 -1.35 -8.06
CA LEU A 154 12.41 -0.38 -7.38
C LEU A 154 13.81 -0.32 -8.00
N VAL A 155 14.39 -1.46 -8.39
CA VAL A 155 15.69 -1.49 -9.12
C VAL A 155 15.57 -0.71 -10.43
N GLY A 156 14.49 -0.94 -11.21
CA GLY A 156 14.24 -0.18 -12.43
C GLY A 156 14.15 1.33 -12.18
N LEU A 157 13.40 1.75 -11.16
CA LEU A 157 13.29 3.18 -10.80
C LEU A 157 14.65 3.79 -10.37
N LEU A 158 15.47 3.06 -9.62
CA LEU A 158 16.81 3.52 -9.23
C LEU A 158 17.70 3.74 -10.45
N ASP A 159 17.64 2.84 -11.43
CA ASP A 159 18.42 2.91 -12.67
C ASP A 159 17.89 4.02 -13.61
N ASP A 160 16.58 4.07 -13.86
CA ASP A 160 15.93 5.02 -14.77
C ASP A 160 16.17 6.49 -14.32
N HIS A 161 16.20 6.72 -13.01
CA HIS A 161 16.45 8.03 -12.43
C HIS A 161 17.92 8.31 -12.12
N GLY A 162 18.82 7.36 -12.41
CA GLY A 162 20.27 7.48 -12.22
C GLY A 162 20.69 7.63 -10.76
N ILE A 163 19.92 7.06 -9.83
CA ILE A 163 20.15 7.15 -8.37
C ILE A 163 20.57 5.82 -7.73
N ALA A 164 20.92 4.80 -8.53
CA ALA A 164 21.32 3.48 -8.01
C ALA A 164 22.55 3.55 -7.09
N ALA A 165 23.46 4.51 -7.27
CA ALA A 165 24.60 4.73 -6.39
C ALA A 165 24.27 5.45 -5.07
N ASP A 166 23.07 6.03 -4.96
CA ASP A 166 22.58 6.74 -3.76
C ASP A 166 21.10 6.38 -3.54
N PRO A 167 20.78 5.13 -3.14
CA PRO A 167 19.41 4.64 -3.02
C PRO A 167 18.60 5.36 -1.94
N ALA A 168 19.23 6.06 -1.00
CA ALA A 168 18.56 6.93 -0.05
C ALA A 168 17.69 8.02 -0.72
N ARG A 169 17.95 8.32 -2.01
CA ARG A 169 17.13 9.24 -2.84
C ARG A 169 15.81 8.65 -3.30
N LEU A 170 15.54 7.37 -3.03
CA LEU A 170 14.23 6.78 -3.19
C LEU A 170 13.61 6.59 -1.81
N LEU A 171 12.40 7.13 -1.60
CA LEU A 171 11.57 6.89 -0.42
C LEU A 171 10.37 6.03 -0.81
N SER A 172 10.21 4.89 -0.17
CA SER A 172 9.00 4.07 -0.29
C SER A 172 8.07 4.33 0.88
N VAL A 173 6.80 4.62 0.57
CA VAL A 173 5.73 4.91 1.53
C VAL A 173 4.58 3.94 1.31
N GLY A 174 4.15 3.25 2.34
CA GLY A 174 3.04 2.31 2.28
C GLY A 174 2.58 1.85 3.65
N ASP A 175 1.48 1.09 3.68
CA ASP A 175 0.85 0.58 4.90
C ASP A 175 1.08 -0.92 5.13
N ILE A 176 1.55 -1.66 4.13
CA ILE A 176 1.92 -3.07 4.27
C ILE A 176 3.44 -3.24 4.19
N TRP A 177 4.05 -3.42 5.34
CA TRP A 177 5.52 -3.46 5.47
C TRP A 177 6.20 -4.41 4.48
N ALA A 178 5.66 -5.63 4.31
CA ALA A 178 6.23 -6.65 3.43
C ALA A 178 6.14 -6.28 1.94
N ASN A 179 5.13 -5.48 1.55
CA ASN A 179 4.87 -5.09 0.17
C ASN A 179 5.76 -3.92 -0.28
N GLU A 180 5.84 -2.89 0.56
CA GLU A 180 6.41 -1.59 0.18
C GLU A 180 7.77 -1.34 0.81
N LEU A 181 7.93 -1.70 2.11
CA LEU A 181 9.08 -1.25 2.89
C LEU A 181 10.23 -2.27 2.90
N ALA A 182 9.93 -3.55 3.11
CA ALA A 182 10.96 -4.59 3.14
C ALA A 182 11.79 -4.61 1.84
N PRO A 183 11.20 -4.64 0.62
CA PRO A 183 11.97 -4.62 -0.62
C PRO A 183 12.79 -3.33 -0.80
N ALA A 184 12.29 -2.19 -0.32
CA ALA A 184 13.00 -0.91 -0.37
C ALA A 184 14.21 -0.90 0.58
N LEU A 185 14.04 -1.41 1.80
CA LEU A 185 15.13 -1.54 2.78
C LEU A 185 16.25 -2.45 2.29
N GLU A 186 15.94 -3.57 1.63
CA GLU A 186 16.92 -4.48 1.03
C GLU A 186 17.82 -3.79 -0.01
N LEU A 187 17.32 -2.74 -0.66
CA LEU A 187 18.03 -1.94 -1.64
C LEU A 187 18.74 -0.71 -1.04
N GLY A 188 18.59 -0.49 0.27
CA GLY A 188 19.15 0.69 0.94
C GLY A 188 18.34 1.97 0.73
N CYS A 189 17.10 1.87 0.27
CA CYS A 189 16.20 2.99 0.09
C CYS A 189 15.66 3.51 1.43
N ALA A 190 15.24 4.77 1.46
CA ALA A 190 14.51 5.33 2.59
C ALA A 190 13.09 4.76 2.66
N THR A 191 12.50 4.71 3.87
CA THR A 191 11.17 4.14 4.10
C THR A 191 10.36 4.96 5.10
N ALA A 192 9.06 5.10 4.82
CA ALA A 192 8.08 5.71 5.71
C ALA A 192 6.86 4.77 5.83
N TYR A 193 6.60 4.29 7.04
CA TYR A 193 5.58 3.27 7.31
C TYR A 193 4.31 3.91 7.87
N VAL A 194 3.20 3.72 7.17
CA VAL A 194 1.85 4.07 7.63
C VAL A 194 1.28 2.86 8.39
N ASP A 195 1.54 2.79 9.69
CA ASP A 195 1.18 1.65 10.54
C ASP A 195 -0.18 1.88 11.23
N THR A 196 -1.24 1.91 10.44
CA THR A 196 -2.60 2.24 10.91
C THR A 196 -3.06 1.36 12.07
N PHE A 197 -2.72 0.08 12.06
CA PHE A 197 -3.12 -0.89 13.08
C PHE A 197 -2.08 -1.13 14.17
N ASP A 198 -0.98 -0.36 14.22
CA ASP A 198 0.13 -0.52 15.16
C ASP A 198 0.71 -1.95 15.19
N ARG A 199 0.88 -2.53 14.02
CA ARG A 199 1.36 -3.92 13.83
C ARG A 199 2.85 -4.10 14.07
N GLN A 200 3.64 -3.03 13.89
CA GLN A 200 5.09 -3.02 14.10
C GLN A 200 5.83 -4.16 13.39
N GLN A 201 5.44 -4.46 12.15
CA GLN A 201 5.86 -5.67 11.44
C GLN A 201 7.33 -5.69 11.05
N GLY A 202 7.98 -4.53 10.99
CA GLY A 202 9.38 -4.43 10.67
C GLY A 202 9.92 -3.01 10.85
N PRO A 203 11.24 -2.81 10.61
CA PRO A 203 11.88 -1.51 10.74
C PRO A 203 11.45 -0.56 9.62
N ALA A 204 11.44 0.73 9.93
CA ALA A 204 11.31 1.82 8.96
C ALA A 204 12.10 3.02 9.48
N HIS A 205 12.54 3.91 8.58
CA HIS A 205 13.23 5.13 8.98
C HIS A 205 12.30 6.05 9.76
N VAL A 206 11.03 6.14 9.33
CA VAL A 206 9.96 6.83 10.07
C VAL A 206 8.69 5.99 10.04
N ARG A 207 7.89 6.09 11.10
CA ARG A 207 6.62 5.39 11.24
C ARG A 207 5.61 6.28 11.95
N ALA A 208 4.36 6.25 11.48
CA ALA A 208 3.22 6.89 12.13
C ALA A 208 1.93 6.10 11.83
N ARG A 209 0.85 6.43 12.51
CA ARG A 209 -0.44 5.76 12.30
C ARG A 209 -1.17 6.26 11.08
N THR A 210 -0.85 7.47 10.63
CA THR A 210 -1.51 8.11 9.48
C THR A 210 -0.49 8.79 8.58
N LEU A 211 -0.77 8.84 7.27
CA LEU A 211 0.10 9.51 6.32
C LEU A 211 0.30 11.02 6.63
N PRO A 212 -0.71 11.81 7.07
CA PRO A 212 -0.50 13.19 7.45
C PRO A 212 0.58 13.43 8.52
N GLU A 213 0.73 12.51 9.46
CA GLU A 213 1.78 12.59 10.48
C GLU A 213 3.19 12.42 9.89
N LEU A 214 3.31 11.79 8.71
CA LEU A 214 4.58 11.58 8.01
C LEU A 214 4.96 12.72 7.06
N TYR A 215 4.04 13.65 6.71
CA TYR A 215 4.36 14.73 5.78
C TYR A 215 5.60 15.56 6.15
N PRO A 216 5.84 15.94 7.44
CA PRO A 216 7.06 16.66 7.80
C PRO A 216 8.33 15.86 7.47
N ALA A 217 8.35 14.56 7.78
CA ALA A 217 9.47 13.67 7.51
C ALA A 217 9.69 13.45 6.00
N ILE A 218 8.61 13.30 5.22
CA ILE A 218 8.68 13.19 3.75
C ILE A 218 9.26 14.48 3.14
N ARG A 219 8.88 15.66 3.63
CA ARG A 219 9.45 16.94 3.19
C ARG A 219 10.93 17.07 3.56
N GLU A 220 11.33 16.62 4.75
CA GLU A 220 12.73 16.56 5.18
C GLU A 220 13.54 15.68 4.25
N TRP A 221 13.07 14.46 4.01
CA TRP A 221 13.70 13.52 3.09
C TRP A 221 13.85 14.11 1.68
N ALA A 222 12.81 14.72 1.11
CA ALA A 222 12.86 15.25 -0.25
C ALA A 222 13.95 16.32 -0.42
N ARG A 223 14.24 17.11 0.63
CA ARG A 223 15.28 18.14 0.63
C ARG A 223 16.68 17.55 0.84
N HIS A 224 16.81 16.58 1.75
CA HIS A 224 18.09 16.07 2.25
C HIS A 224 18.07 14.54 2.44
N PRO A 225 17.94 13.72 1.35
CA PRO A 225 17.75 12.26 1.47
C PRO A 225 18.81 11.56 2.32
N ALA A 226 20.10 11.85 2.08
CA ALA A 226 21.19 11.21 2.81
C ALA A 226 21.28 11.65 4.28
N GLU A 227 20.89 12.88 4.59
CA GLU A 227 20.84 13.36 5.99
C GLU A 227 19.65 12.74 6.72
N PHE A 228 18.50 12.63 6.06
CA PHE A 228 17.32 11.98 6.60
C PHE A 228 17.60 10.55 7.05
N VAL A 229 18.22 9.71 6.21
CA VAL A 229 18.54 8.32 6.56
C VAL A 229 19.52 8.27 7.74
N ARG A 230 20.47 9.20 7.85
CA ARG A 230 21.39 9.28 8.99
C ARG A 230 20.71 9.75 10.28
N ALA A 231 19.75 10.67 10.17
CA ALA A 231 19.00 11.20 11.33
C ALA A 231 17.95 10.21 11.87
N HIS A 232 17.46 9.31 10.99
CA HIS A 232 16.45 8.30 11.31
C HIS A 232 17.04 6.88 11.12
N PRO A 233 18.06 6.46 11.90
CA PRO A 233 18.67 5.14 11.72
C PRO A 233 17.68 4.02 11.99
N LEU A 234 17.79 2.95 11.23
CA LEU A 234 17.00 1.74 11.50
C LEU A 234 17.40 1.14 12.86
N PRO A 235 16.46 0.54 13.60
CA PRO A 235 16.77 -0.16 14.85
C PRO A 235 17.87 -1.20 14.66
N ALA A 236 18.86 -1.24 15.54
CA ALA A 236 19.96 -2.19 15.50
C ALA A 236 19.44 -3.63 15.68
N GLY A 237 19.88 -4.57 14.83
CA GLY A 237 19.65 -6.00 15.01
C GLY A 237 18.44 -6.60 14.31
N VAL A 238 17.73 -5.83 13.47
CA VAL A 238 16.75 -6.42 12.54
C VAL A 238 17.48 -6.70 11.23
N PRO A 239 17.66 -7.99 10.81
CA PRO A 239 18.26 -8.28 9.51
C PRO A 239 17.37 -7.66 8.43
N ALA A 240 17.96 -6.91 7.52
CA ALA A 240 17.33 -6.57 6.27
C ALA A 240 16.91 -7.90 5.62
N GLY A 241 15.59 -8.12 5.47
CA GLY A 241 15.06 -9.20 4.65
C GLY A 241 15.16 -10.62 5.22
N THR A 242 14.45 -10.95 6.30
CA THR A 242 13.76 -12.23 6.34
C THR A 242 12.26 -11.95 6.18
N ALA A 243 11.86 -11.63 4.95
CA ALA A 243 10.49 -11.86 4.54
C ALA A 243 10.26 -13.38 4.73
N THR A 244 9.60 -13.77 5.82
CA THR A 244 8.95 -15.06 5.87
C THR A 244 8.08 -15.09 4.62
N GLU A 245 8.36 -16.03 3.69
CA GLU A 245 7.54 -16.31 2.53
C GLU A 245 6.12 -16.59 3.02
N ARG A 246 5.32 -15.55 3.13
CA ARG A 246 3.87 -15.68 3.24
C ARG A 246 3.34 -15.50 1.83
N PRO A 247 2.36 -16.29 1.41
CA PRO A 247 1.77 -16.11 0.10
C PRO A 247 1.31 -14.66 0.00
N GLY A 248 1.94 -13.91 -0.90
CA GLY A 248 1.45 -12.62 -1.32
C GLY A 248 0.04 -12.81 -1.85
N LEU A 249 -0.76 -11.75 -1.84
CA LEU A 249 -1.98 -11.72 -2.62
C LEU A 249 -1.63 -12.18 -4.04
N ASP A 250 -1.99 -13.42 -4.37
CA ASP A 250 -2.02 -13.87 -5.77
C ASP A 250 -3.28 -13.23 -6.39
N ILE A 251 -3.22 -11.89 -6.54
CA ILE A 251 -4.18 -11.09 -7.30
C ILE A 251 -3.52 -10.73 -8.62
#